data_95ae9cc25648706f3f97f1db5f5dbc19
#
_entry.id   95ae9cc25648706f3f97f1db5f5dbc19
#
_cell.length_a   1.000
_cell.length_b   1.000
_cell.length_c   1.000
_cell.angle_alpha   90.00
_cell.angle_beta   90.00
_cell.angle_gamma   90.00
#
_symmetry.space_group_name_H-M   'P 1'
#
loop_
_entity.id
_entity.type
_entity.pdbx_description
1 polymer ?
#
loop_
_entity_poly.entity_id
_entity_poly.type
_entity_poly.pdbx_seq_one_letter_code
_entity_poly.pdbx_strand_id
1 'polypeptide(L)'
;MAAPYHGTTGSGTYFITACTFQKQSLLQSDRMAGLFLEVLFNYRSQGKYLLHEFVVMPDHFHLLITPIVTLERALQLMKGGFSFRARKELGFSGEIWEKSYYDRRVRDWEEYLAFQKYVRLNPVRRGLAKSGEEYRYSSAGCGVRLDAVPQRLKPSSLSA
;
A
#
# COMPACT_ATOMS: atom_id res chain seq x y z
N MET A 1 -5.12 -12.86 17.76
CA MET A 1 -5.65 -13.20 16.44
C MET A 1 -4.58 -13.91 15.64
N ALA A 2 -4.94 -15.03 15.09
CA ALA A 2 -4.00 -15.73 14.22
C ALA A 2 -3.66 -14.85 13.01
N ALA A 3 -2.43 -14.90 12.58
CA ALA A 3 -2.04 -14.20 11.37
C ALA A 3 -2.88 -14.71 10.20
N PRO A 4 -3.34 -13.83 9.33
CA PRO A 4 -4.06 -14.29 8.15
C PRO A 4 -3.20 -15.21 7.31
N TYR A 5 -3.85 -16.12 6.64
CA TYR A 5 -3.15 -17.01 5.72
C TYR A 5 -2.71 -16.21 4.49
N HIS A 6 -1.43 -16.06 4.35
CA HIS A 6 -0.88 -15.30 3.22
C HIS A 6 -0.52 -16.20 2.03
N GLY A 7 -0.77 -17.42 2.09
CA GLY A 7 -0.43 -18.52 1.22
C GLY A 7 0.00 -18.15 -0.17
N THR A 8 -0.82 -18.37 -1.10
CA THR A 8 -0.49 -18.10 -2.48
C THR A 8 -1.30 -16.96 -3.00
N THR A 9 -0.67 -16.20 -3.80
CA THR A 9 -1.31 -15.10 -4.41
C THR A 9 -1.83 -15.40 -5.77
N GLY A 10 -1.12 -16.22 -6.50
CA GLY A 10 -1.52 -16.55 -7.85
C GLY A 10 -1.91 -15.30 -8.63
N SER A 11 -3.17 -15.11 -8.83
CA SER A 11 -3.68 -14.01 -9.65
C SER A 11 -4.56 -13.03 -8.86
N GLY A 12 -4.53 -13.08 -7.52
CA GLY A 12 -5.41 -12.28 -6.69
C GLY A 12 -5.02 -10.81 -6.61
N THR A 13 -6.00 -9.98 -6.35
CA THR A 13 -5.84 -8.58 -6.00
C THR A 13 -6.17 -8.42 -4.52
N TYR A 14 -5.37 -7.64 -3.80
CA TYR A 14 -5.47 -7.58 -2.35
C TYR A 14 -5.52 -6.16 -1.85
N PHE A 15 -6.32 -5.95 -0.81
CA PHE A 15 -6.28 -4.76 0.02
C PHE A 15 -5.37 -5.05 1.21
N ILE A 16 -4.40 -4.16 1.44
CA ILE A 16 -3.36 -4.36 2.46
C ILE A 16 -3.39 -3.21 3.45
N THR A 17 -3.21 -3.54 4.73
CA THR A 17 -2.91 -2.55 5.77
C THR A 17 -1.69 -3.04 6.55
N ALA A 18 -0.67 -2.21 6.63
CA ALA A 18 0.51 -2.51 7.44
C ALA A 18 0.81 -1.32 8.34
N CYS A 19 1.01 -1.60 9.62
CA CYS A 19 1.22 -0.58 10.64
C CYS A 19 2.68 -0.49 11.04
N THR A 20 3.08 0.71 11.44
CA THR A 20 4.40 0.92 12.06
C THR A 20 4.40 0.34 13.47
N PHE A 21 5.61 0.12 14.00
CA PHE A 21 5.81 -0.49 15.30
C PHE A 21 5.13 0.34 16.39
N GLN A 22 4.26 -0.32 17.17
CA GLN A 22 3.47 0.32 18.23
C GLN A 22 2.67 1.52 17.74
N LYS A 23 2.35 1.55 16.45
CA LYS A 23 1.60 2.64 15.80
C LYS A 23 2.24 4.02 16.02
N GLN A 24 3.56 4.07 16.14
CA GLN A 24 4.28 5.32 16.21
C GLN A 24 4.22 6.01 14.84
N SER A 25 4.20 7.33 14.84
CA SER A 25 4.07 8.12 13.60
C SER A 25 5.37 8.17 12.82
N LEU A 26 5.95 7.03 12.48
CA LEU A 26 7.25 6.91 11.84
C LEU A 26 7.26 7.37 10.39
N LEU A 27 6.10 7.40 9.74
CA LEU A 27 5.97 7.81 8.34
C LEU A 27 5.44 9.24 8.22
N GLN A 28 5.43 10.00 9.32
CA GLN A 28 4.86 11.35 9.32
C GLN A 28 5.72 12.37 8.58
N SER A 29 7.03 12.26 8.68
CA SER A 29 7.92 13.24 8.05
C SER A 29 7.95 13.06 6.52
N ASP A 30 8.21 14.15 5.82
CA ASP A 30 8.36 14.10 4.36
C ASP A 30 9.48 13.15 3.94
N ARG A 31 10.57 13.11 4.72
CA ARG A 31 11.70 12.25 4.41
C ARG A 31 11.32 10.76 4.50
N MET A 32 10.62 10.38 5.55
CA MET A 32 10.24 8.98 5.75
C MET A 32 9.13 8.58 4.77
N ALA A 33 8.09 9.39 4.63
CA ALA A 33 7.02 9.09 3.68
C ALA A 33 7.54 9.05 2.24
N GLY A 34 8.36 10.02 1.87
CA GLY A 34 8.96 10.05 0.54
C GLY A 34 9.84 8.85 0.27
N LEU A 35 10.63 8.43 1.25
CA LEU A 35 11.47 7.25 1.10
C LEU A 35 10.62 5.98 0.92
N PHE A 36 9.52 5.87 1.67
CA PHE A 36 8.63 4.73 1.51
C PHE A 36 8.05 4.68 0.08
N LEU A 37 7.63 5.83 -0.45
CA LEU A 37 7.13 5.88 -1.82
C LEU A 37 8.19 5.48 -2.84
N GLU A 38 9.45 5.88 -2.64
CA GLU A 38 10.53 5.45 -3.52
C GLU A 38 10.68 3.94 -3.52
N VAL A 39 10.62 3.33 -2.35
CA VAL A 39 10.72 1.87 -2.22
C VAL A 39 9.52 1.19 -2.91
N LEU A 40 8.32 1.71 -2.66
CA LEU A 40 7.10 1.18 -3.27
C LEU A 40 7.18 1.21 -4.80
N PHE A 41 7.59 2.33 -5.36
CA PHE A 41 7.69 2.49 -6.81
C PHE A 41 8.85 1.69 -7.41
N ASN A 42 9.93 1.54 -6.67
CA ASN A 42 11.08 0.76 -7.13
C ASN A 42 10.71 -0.72 -7.34
N TYR A 43 10.06 -1.34 -6.37
CA TYR A 43 9.66 -2.73 -6.53
C TYR A 43 8.54 -2.90 -7.56
N ARG A 44 7.66 -1.91 -7.69
CA ARG A 44 6.70 -1.89 -8.78
C ARG A 44 7.40 -1.92 -10.14
N SER A 45 8.41 -1.07 -10.32
CA SER A 45 9.15 -1.01 -11.58
C SER A 45 9.93 -2.29 -11.86
N GLN A 46 10.26 -3.04 -10.84
CA GLN A 46 10.89 -4.36 -10.98
C GLN A 46 9.89 -5.48 -11.29
N GLY A 47 8.61 -5.15 -11.42
CA GLY A 47 7.59 -6.14 -11.76
C GLY A 47 7.14 -7.02 -10.61
N LYS A 48 7.33 -6.58 -9.36
CA LYS A 48 6.95 -7.40 -8.22
C LYS A 48 5.44 -7.38 -7.96
N TYR A 49 4.76 -6.34 -8.39
CA TYR A 49 3.31 -6.21 -8.27
C TYR A 49 2.80 -5.11 -9.20
N LEU A 50 1.49 -5.16 -9.47
CA LEU A 50 0.77 -4.04 -10.05
C LEU A 50 0.25 -3.18 -8.90
N LEU A 51 0.32 -1.87 -9.03
CA LEU A 51 -0.10 -0.93 -8.00
C LEU A 51 -1.33 -0.16 -8.47
N HIS A 52 -2.44 -0.35 -7.78
CA HIS A 52 -3.73 0.24 -8.17
C HIS A 52 -4.13 1.45 -7.35
N GLU A 53 -3.87 1.43 -6.05
CA GLU A 53 -4.11 2.55 -5.14
C GLU A 53 -3.17 2.45 -3.95
N PHE A 54 -2.85 3.58 -3.34
CA PHE A 54 -2.09 3.57 -2.11
C PHE A 54 -2.31 4.86 -1.32
N VAL A 55 -2.09 4.78 -0.02
CA VAL A 55 -1.99 5.95 0.86
C VAL A 55 -1.00 5.62 1.97
N VAL A 56 -0.08 6.55 2.23
CA VAL A 56 0.91 6.43 3.30
C VAL A 56 0.50 7.37 4.41
N MET A 57 -0.05 6.83 5.47
CA MET A 57 -0.47 7.58 6.65
C MET A 57 0.71 7.67 7.64
N PRO A 58 0.65 8.54 8.65
CA PRO A 58 1.78 8.65 9.59
C PRO A 58 2.18 7.35 10.28
N ASP A 59 1.24 6.47 10.57
CA ASP A 59 1.48 5.25 11.36
C ASP A 59 1.09 3.95 10.64
N HIS A 60 0.77 4.03 9.34
CA HIS A 60 0.41 2.85 8.56
C HIS A 60 0.33 3.20 7.08
N PHE A 61 0.21 2.18 6.24
CA PHE A 61 -0.14 2.40 4.84
C PHE A 61 -1.23 1.43 4.41
N HIS A 62 -1.97 1.83 3.39
CA HIS A 62 -2.92 0.97 2.70
C HIS A 62 -2.51 0.84 1.25
N LEU A 63 -2.70 -0.35 0.70
CA LEU A 63 -2.42 -0.63 -0.71
C LEU A 63 -3.56 -1.41 -1.32
N LEU A 64 -3.79 -1.19 -2.61
CA LEU A 64 -4.52 -2.11 -3.48
C LEU A 64 -3.52 -2.56 -4.53
N ILE A 65 -3.14 -3.82 -4.49
CA ILE A 65 -2.11 -4.38 -5.38
C ILE A 65 -2.54 -5.72 -5.95
N THR A 66 -1.96 -6.06 -7.10
CA THR A 66 -2.01 -7.41 -7.65
C THR A 66 -0.58 -7.93 -7.65
N PRO A 67 -0.21 -8.80 -6.71
CA PRO A 67 1.17 -9.30 -6.65
C PRO A 67 1.50 -10.15 -7.88
N ILE A 68 2.73 -10.02 -8.36
CA ILE A 68 3.30 -10.87 -9.41
C ILE A 68 4.14 -11.95 -8.73
N VAL A 69 4.88 -11.60 -7.69
CA VAL A 69 5.48 -12.55 -6.75
C VAL A 69 4.42 -12.94 -5.72
N THR A 70 4.74 -13.79 -4.74
CA THR A 70 3.77 -14.05 -3.67
C THR A 70 3.48 -12.78 -2.89
N LEU A 71 2.28 -12.69 -2.30
CA LEU A 71 1.92 -11.54 -1.48
C LEU A 71 2.92 -11.35 -0.33
N GLU A 72 3.28 -12.44 0.33
CA GLU A 72 4.26 -12.39 1.43
C GLU A 72 5.58 -11.79 0.96
N ARG A 73 6.06 -12.21 -0.21
CA ARG A 73 7.31 -11.70 -0.75
C ARG A 73 7.20 -10.22 -1.10
N ALA A 74 6.10 -9.80 -1.67
CA ALA A 74 5.88 -8.39 -2.02
C ALA A 74 5.97 -7.51 -0.77
N LEU A 75 5.27 -7.90 0.31
CA LEU A 75 5.29 -7.15 1.57
C LEU A 75 6.66 -7.20 2.25
N GLN A 76 7.32 -8.34 2.18
CA GLN A 76 8.68 -8.48 2.72
C GLN A 76 9.64 -7.53 2.03
N LEU A 77 9.56 -7.42 0.70
CA LEU A 77 10.41 -6.51 -0.06
C LEU A 77 10.14 -5.06 0.31
N MET A 78 8.87 -4.66 0.37
CA MET A 78 8.50 -3.28 0.71
C MET A 78 8.97 -2.91 2.10
N LYS A 79 8.62 -3.71 3.10
CA LYS A 79 8.92 -3.42 4.51
C LYS A 79 10.42 -3.51 4.77
N GLY A 80 11.05 -4.58 4.28
CA GLY A 80 12.49 -4.78 4.47
C GLY A 80 13.32 -3.76 3.70
N GLY A 81 12.94 -3.48 2.47
CA GLY A 81 13.63 -2.48 1.66
C GLY A 81 13.56 -1.10 2.27
N PHE A 82 12.39 -0.73 2.79
CA PHE A 82 12.24 0.55 3.49
C PHE A 82 13.10 0.59 4.75
N SER A 83 13.04 -0.45 5.58
CA SER A 83 13.82 -0.50 6.82
C SER A 83 15.32 -0.38 6.55
N PHE A 84 15.82 -1.10 5.55
CA PHE A 84 17.22 -1.03 5.17
C PHE A 84 17.61 0.39 4.77
N ARG A 85 16.82 1.02 3.89
CA ARG A 85 17.14 2.36 3.41
C ARG A 85 16.95 3.42 4.48
N ALA A 86 15.95 3.31 5.34
CA ALA A 86 15.74 4.26 6.43
C ALA A 86 16.93 4.25 7.40
N ARG A 87 17.45 3.07 7.72
CA ARG A 87 18.63 2.97 8.58
C ARG A 87 19.87 3.52 7.90
N LYS A 88 20.08 3.16 6.65
CA LYS A 88 21.29 3.55 5.92
C LYS A 88 21.29 5.03 5.54
N GLU A 89 20.17 5.54 5.04
CA GLU A 89 20.13 6.89 4.44
C GLU A 89 19.66 7.94 5.43
N LEU A 90 18.79 7.60 6.38
CA LEU A 90 18.21 8.57 7.32
C LEU A 90 18.68 8.36 8.75
N GLY A 91 19.53 7.37 8.99
CA GLY A 91 20.06 7.12 10.33
C GLY A 91 19.03 6.62 11.32
N PHE A 92 17.91 6.07 10.84
CA PHE A 92 16.86 5.58 11.74
C PHE A 92 17.36 4.36 12.51
N SER A 93 17.03 4.31 13.81
CA SER A 93 17.34 3.15 14.65
C SER A 93 16.05 2.67 15.33
N GLY A 94 16.01 1.38 15.67
CA GLY A 94 14.86 0.78 16.32
C GLY A 94 13.94 0.03 15.36
N GLU A 95 12.86 -0.50 15.92
CA GLU A 95 11.86 -1.23 15.15
C GLU A 95 11.04 -0.25 14.31
N ILE A 96 10.70 -0.65 13.10
CA ILE A 96 9.92 0.19 12.19
C ILE A 96 8.52 -0.37 11.99
N TRP A 97 8.38 -1.69 11.80
CA TRP A 97 7.12 -2.31 11.42
C TRP A 97 6.59 -3.27 12.49
N GLU A 98 5.27 -3.35 12.59
CA GLU A 98 4.65 -4.49 13.25
C GLU A 98 4.96 -5.75 12.43
N LYS A 99 5.02 -6.89 13.11
CA LYS A 99 5.44 -8.15 12.48
C LYS A 99 4.48 -8.63 11.42
N SER A 100 3.19 -8.44 11.64
CA SER A 100 2.17 -8.90 10.71
C SER A 100 1.58 -7.72 9.94
N TYR A 101 0.70 -8.03 8.99
CA TYR A 101 -0.09 -7.05 8.28
C TYR A 101 -1.47 -7.65 8.05
N TYR A 102 -2.44 -6.79 7.77
CA TYR A 102 -3.78 -7.21 7.40
C TYR A 102 -3.86 -7.30 5.88
N ASP A 103 -4.44 -8.39 5.38
CA ASP A 103 -4.68 -8.55 3.95
C ASP A 103 -6.07 -9.09 3.72
N ARG A 104 -6.69 -8.63 2.65
CA ARG A 104 -7.98 -9.13 2.22
C ARG A 104 -7.99 -9.25 0.71
N ARG A 105 -8.33 -10.44 0.22
CA ARG A 105 -8.48 -10.65 -1.20
C ARG A 105 -9.75 -9.95 -1.69
N VAL A 106 -9.60 -9.13 -2.72
CA VAL A 106 -10.72 -8.41 -3.31
C VAL A 106 -11.50 -9.38 -4.21
N ARG A 107 -12.78 -9.57 -3.91
CA ARG A 107 -13.59 -10.62 -4.55
C ARG A 107 -14.27 -10.15 -5.83
N ASP A 108 -14.71 -8.88 -5.88
CA ASP A 108 -15.49 -8.36 -6.99
C ASP A 108 -15.30 -6.85 -7.15
N TRP A 109 -15.92 -6.30 -8.17
CA TRP A 109 -15.79 -4.89 -8.51
C TRP A 109 -16.36 -3.97 -7.43
N GLU A 110 -17.50 -4.34 -6.84
CA GLU A 110 -18.10 -3.53 -5.76
C GLU A 110 -17.16 -3.43 -4.57
N GLU A 111 -16.55 -4.56 -4.19
CA GLU A 111 -15.60 -4.57 -3.08
C GLU A 111 -14.36 -3.74 -3.42
N TYR A 112 -13.87 -3.85 -4.67
CA TYR A 112 -12.76 -3.03 -5.12
C TYR A 112 -13.07 -1.54 -4.97
N LEU A 113 -14.22 -1.11 -5.44
CA LEU A 113 -14.61 0.31 -5.35
C LEU A 113 -14.75 0.78 -3.90
N ALA A 114 -15.23 -0.09 -3.01
CA ALA A 114 -15.32 0.24 -1.60
C ALA A 114 -13.93 0.45 -0.98
N PHE A 115 -12.98 -0.43 -1.29
CA PHE A 115 -11.61 -0.26 -0.82
C PHE A 115 -10.93 0.96 -1.43
N GLN A 116 -11.16 1.22 -2.72
CA GLN A 116 -10.61 2.39 -3.38
C GLN A 116 -11.07 3.67 -2.69
N LYS A 117 -12.36 3.75 -2.40
CA LYS A 117 -12.92 4.89 -1.69
C LYS A 117 -12.32 5.02 -0.29
N TYR A 118 -12.18 3.90 0.41
CA TYR A 118 -11.58 3.89 1.74
C TYR A 118 -10.16 4.43 1.72
N VAL A 119 -9.34 3.97 0.77
CA VAL A 119 -7.96 4.42 0.63
C VAL A 119 -7.90 5.92 0.34
N ARG A 120 -8.70 6.38 -0.62
CA ARG A 120 -8.68 7.79 -1.04
C ARG A 120 -9.17 8.75 0.03
N LEU A 121 -10.13 8.34 0.84
CA LEU A 121 -10.69 9.18 1.91
C LEU A 121 -10.00 9.03 3.25
N ASN A 122 -9.03 8.12 3.36
CA ASN A 122 -8.36 7.89 4.63
C ASN A 122 -7.74 9.17 5.22
N PRO A 123 -6.98 9.98 4.43
CA PRO A 123 -6.43 11.23 4.97
C PRO A 123 -7.51 12.23 5.37
N VAL A 124 -8.63 12.26 4.67
CA VAL A 124 -9.73 13.16 5.00
C VAL A 124 -10.37 12.77 6.33
N ARG A 125 -10.64 11.48 6.51
CA ARG A 125 -11.23 10.97 7.76
C ARG A 125 -10.31 11.20 8.96
N ARG A 126 -8.99 11.18 8.73
CA ARG A 126 -8.01 11.41 9.79
C ARG A 126 -7.69 12.90 9.97
N GLY A 127 -8.35 13.78 9.27
CA GLY A 127 -8.15 15.22 9.40
C GLY A 127 -6.85 15.76 8.82
N LEU A 128 -6.20 15.00 7.93
CA LEU A 128 -4.90 15.38 7.36
C LEU A 128 -5.03 16.15 6.04
N ALA A 129 -6.20 16.11 5.42
CA ALA A 129 -6.44 16.80 4.16
C ALA A 129 -7.93 17.06 4.00
N LYS A 130 -8.29 18.02 3.17
CA LYS A 130 -9.71 18.32 2.87
C LYS A 130 -10.26 17.42 1.78
N SER A 131 -9.39 16.91 0.91
CA SER A 131 -9.76 15.96 -0.13
C SER A 131 -8.60 14.98 -0.34
N GLY A 132 -8.89 13.86 -1.01
CA GLY A 132 -7.85 12.89 -1.33
C GLY A 132 -6.75 13.48 -2.19
N GLU A 133 -7.11 14.34 -3.14
CA GLU A 133 -6.17 14.97 -4.07
C GLU A 133 -5.19 15.92 -3.37
N GLU A 134 -5.53 16.42 -2.20
CA GLU A 134 -4.63 17.29 -1.43
C GLU A 134 -3.58 16.54 -0.64
N TYR A 135 -3.73 15.22 -0.49
CA TYR A 135 -2.78 14.44 0.31
C TYR A 135 -1.70 13.85 -0.60
N ARG A 136 -0.50 14.43 -0.53
CA ARG A 136 0.57 14.10 -1.48
C ARG A 136 1.11 12.67 -1.38
N TYR A 137 0.95 12.01 -0.23
CA TYR A 137 1.47 10.65 -0.04
C TYR A 137 0.42 9.60 -0.35
N SER A 138 -0.31 9.81 -1.43
CA SER A 138 -1.37 8.92 -1.88
C SER A 138 -1.45 8.89 -3.39
N SER A 139 -2.06 7.83 -3.92
CA SER A 139 -2.30 7.72 -5.36
C SER A 139 -3.18 8.84 -5.88
N ALA A 140 -4.13 9.33 -5.08
CA ALA A 140 -5.00 10.44 -5.48
C ALA A 140 -4.26 11.77 -5.54
N GLY A 141 -3.24 11.95 -4.70
CA GLY A 141 -2.57 13.24 -4.53
C GLY A 141 -1.21 13.40 -5.18
N CYS A 142 -0.52 12.31 -5.53
CA CYS A 142 0.85 12.42 -6.02
C CYS A 142 0.98 12.46 -7.55
N GLY A 143 -0.11 12.24 -8.27
CA GLY A 143 -0.10 12.31 -9.74
C GLY A 143 0.58 11.13 -10.44
N VAL A 144 0.90 10.06 -9.72
CA VAL A 144 1.53 8.89 -10.32
C VAL A 144 0.53 8.13 -11.19
N ARG A 145 1.02 7.59 -12.31
CA ARG A 145 0.20 6.74 -13.15
C ARG A 145 0.08 5.36 -12.51
N LEU A 146 -1.15 4.93 -12.28
CA LEU A 146 -1.45 3.65 -11.65
C LEU A 146 -1.61 2.55 -12.69
N ASP A 147 -1.42 1.29 -12.25
CA ASP A 147 -1.64 0.14 -13.09
C ASP A 147 -3.12 -0.18 -13.17
N ALA A 148 -3.57 -0.61 -14.35
CA ALA A 148 -4.98 -0.96 -14.55
C ALA A 148 -5.37 -2.14 -13.67
N VAL A 149 -6.60 -2.08 -13.14
CA VAL A 149 -7.16 -3.17 -12.35
C VAL A 149 -7.40 -4.37 -13.28
N PRO A 150 -7.10 -5.60 -12.83
CA PRO A 150 -7.31 -6.77 -13.67
C PRO A 150 -8.75 -6.89 -14.16
N GLN A 151 -8.90 -7.27 -15.43
CA GLN A 151 -10.19 -7.33 -16.09
C GLN A 151 -11.18 -8.26 -15.39
N ARG A 152 -10.69 -9.33 -14.75
CA ARG A 152 -11.55 -10.29 -14.05
C ARG A 152 -12.36 -9.68 -12.91
N LEU A 153 -11.89 -8.54 -12.33
CA LEU A 153 -12.63 -7.85 -11.29
C LEU A 153 -13.69 -6.92 -11.83
N LYS A 154 -13.53 -6.45 -13.07
CA LYS A 154 -14.44 -5.48 -13.66
C LYS A 154 -15.68 -6.17 -14.19
N PRO A 155 -16.87 -5.55 -14.07
CA PRO A 155 -18.05 -6.11 -14.73
C PRO A 155 -17.87 -6.07 -16.25
N SER A 156 -18.52 -7.00 -16.96
CA SER A 156 -18.39 -7.08 -18.41
C SER A 156 -18.80 -5.79 -19.13
N SER A 157 -19.69 -5.03 -18.55
CA SER A 157 -20.09 -3.72 -19.09
C SER A 157 -18.97 -2.68 -19.07
N LEU A 158 -17.90 -2.90 -18.32
CA LEU A 158 -16.74 -2.01 -18.26
C LEU A 158 -15.55 -2.54 -19.06
N SER A 159 -15.72 -3.64 -19.81
CA SER A 159 -14.66 -4.10 -20.68
C SER A 159 -14.49 -3.13 -21.84
N ALA A 160 -13.30 -2.71 -22.03
CA ALA A 160 -12.99 -1.79 -23.13
C ALA A 160 -12.42 -2.55 -24.29
#